data_cf5a6dbfd5603c5195691a576918a4f9
#
_entry.id   cf5a6dbfd5603c5195691a576918a4f9
#
_cell.length_a   1.000
_cell.length_b   1.000
_cell.length_c   1.000
_cell.angle_alpha   90.00
_cell.angle_beta   90.00
_cell.angle_gamma   90.00
#
_symmetry.space_group_name_H-M   'P 1'
#
loop_
_entity.id
_entity.type
_entity.pdbx_description
1 polymer ?
#
loop_
_entity_poly.entity_id
_entity_poly.type
_entity_poly.pdbx_seq_one_letter_code
_entity_poly.pdbx_strand_id
1 'polypeptide(L)'
;LDTLQAWDEALLLALNGQPSWLRGAAWIVTSKWCFVPAILLVIRGLYRMADSRKAWIGFAAALVTFTGTDAVSSRLMKPGFERLRPSHNERLDDQLKLHAFQNGTFYRGGEYGFVSSHAANSFGLATFAVLLFGTRTWRWLWIWAAIVSWSRIYLGVHYPGDILFGALFGAGWAC
;
A
#
# COMPACT_ATOMS: atom_id res chain seq x y z
N LEU A 1 4.74 -24.03 5.40
CA LEU A 1 3.85 -22.85 5.49
C LEU A 1 3.86 -22.25 6.90
N ASP A 2 3.85 -23.10 7.94
CA ASP A 2 3.82 -22.65 9.35
C ASP A 2 5.02 -21.79 9.75
N THR A 3 6.22 -22.10 9.23
CA THR A 3 7.43 -21.32 9.51
C THR A 3 7.37 -19.91 8.91
N LEU A 4 6.90 -19.77 7.66
CA LEU A 4 6.77 -18.46 7.01
C LEU A 4 5.69 -17.60 7.69
N GLN A 5 4.59 -18.21 8.10
CA GLN A 5 3.55 -17.52 8.85
C GLN A 5 4.07 -17.04 10.23
N ALA A 6 4.85 -17.88 10.92
CA ALA A 6 5.47 -17.50 12.19
C ALA A 6 6.44 -16.31 12.06
N TRP A 7 7.26 -16.28 11.00
CA TRP A 7 8.13 -15.14 10.71
C TRP A 7 7.34 -13.86 10.40
N ASP A 8 6.28 -14.00 9.64
CA ASP A 8 5.40 -12.88 9.25
C ASP A 8 4.68 -12.28 10.48
N GLU A 9 4.20 -13.13 11.40
CA GLU A 9 3.60 -12.73 12.66
C GLU A 9 4.63 -12.07 13.60
N ALA A 10 5.82 -12.66 13.76
CA ALA A 10 6.87 -12.11 14.61
C ALA A 10 7.30 -10.72 14.16
N LEU A 11 7.51 -10.52 12.85
CA LEU A 11 7.90 -9.24 12.29
C LEU A 11 6.77 -8.21 12.40
N LEU A 12 5.51 -8.63 12.18
CA LEU A 12 4.35 -7.78 12.43
C LEU A 12 4.34 -7.27 13.87
N LEU A 13 4.43 -8.16 14.87
CA LEU A 13 4.35 -7.78 16.28
C LEU A 13 5.51 -6.87 16.70
N ALA A 14 6.69 -7.06 16.13
CA ALA A 14 7.85 -6.19 16.38
C ALA A 14 7.64 -4.75 15.86
N LEU A 15 6.90 -4.58 14.77
CA LEU A 15 6.68 -3.28 14.10
C LEU A 15 5.35 -2.62 14.49
N ASN A 16 4.39 -3.38 14.99
CA ASN A 16 3.03 -2.91 15.28
C ASN A 16 3.00 -1.92 16.44
N GLY A 17 2.55 -0.70 16.15
CA GLY A 17 2.35 0.36 17.14
C GLY A 17 3.63 0.87 17.82
N GLN A 18 4.82 0.61 17.25
CA GLN A 18 6.10 1.04 17.81
C GLN A 18 6.88 1.93 16.82
N PRO A 19 7.44 3.05 17.29
CA PRO A 19 7.20 3.70 18.60
C PRO A 19 5.82 4.37 18.64
N SER A 20 5.21 4.42 19.81
CA SER A 20 3.80 4.86 19.99
C SER A 20 3.49 6.29 19.53
N TRP A 21 4.47 7.19 19.54
CA TRP A 21 4.32 8.59 19.11
C TRP A 21 4.07 8.73 17.59
N LEU A 22 4.39 7.72 16.78
CA LEU A 22 4.10 7.71 15.34
C LEU A 22 2.65 7.36 14.99
N ARG A 23 1.81 7.00 15.96
CA ARG A 23 0.44 6.53 15.70
C ARG A 23 -0.40 7.51 14.89
N GLY A 24 -0.35 8.80 15.22
CA GLY A 24 -1.05 9.84 14.46
C GLY A 24 -0.53 9.96 13.02
N ALA A 25 0.79 9.95 12.84
CA ALA A 25 1.42 10.00 11.53
C ALA A 25 1.07 8.77 10.67
N ALA A 26 1.13 7.57 11.23
CA ALA A 26 0.77 6.33 10.53
C ALA A 26 -0.71 6.36 10.11
N TRP A 27 -1.60 6.89 10.93
CA TRP A 27 -3.02 7.07 10.61
C TRP A 27 -3.24 8.04 9.44
N ILE A 28 -2.54 9.18 9.43
CA ILE A 28 -2.60 10.15 8.32
C ILE A 28 -2.07 9.52 7.03
N VAL A 29 -0.91 8.86 7.10
CA VAL A 29 -0.25 8.24 5.95
C VAL A 29 -1.08 7.11 5.34
N THR A 30 -1.82 6.36 6.15
CA THR A 30 -2.69 5.28 5.65
C THR A 30 -3.96 5.78 4.95
N SER A 31 -4.29 7.06 5.11
CA SER A 31 -5.52 7.63 4.54
C SER A 31 -5.44 7.73 3.01
N LYS A 32 -6.60 7.64 2.35
CA LYS A 32 -6.69 7.86 0.89
C LYS A 32 -6.12 9.21 0.43
N TRP A 33 -6.12 10.21 1.30
CA TRP A 33 -5.60 11.54 1.01
C TRP A 33 -4.08 11.57 0.84
N CYS A 34 -3.36 10.59 1.37
CA CYS A 34 -1.91 10.47 1.17
C CYS A 34 -1.52 10.17 -0.29
N PHE A 35 -2.45 9.66 -1.10
CA PHE A 35 -2.23 9.43 -2.53
C PHE A 35 -2.34 10.71 -3.36
N VAL A 36 -3.09 11.71 -2.90
CA VAL A 36 -3.35 12.94 -3.66
C VAL A 36 -2.07 13.67 -4.08
N PRO A 37 -1.09 13.92 -3.19
CA PRO A 37 0.15 14.58 -3.60
C PRO A 37 0.92 13.81 -4.68
N ALA A 38 0.99 12.47 -4.57
CA ALA A 38 1.68 11.62 -5.55
C ALA A 38 0.97 11.66 -6.92
N ILE A 39 -0.36 11.58 -6.92
CA ILE A 39 -1.18 11.70 -8.14
C ILE A 39 -0.98 13.07 -8.79
N LEU A 40 -1.03 14.16 -8.02
CA LEU A 40 -0.80 15.52 -8.54
C LEU A 40 0.61 15.69 -9.12
N LEU A 41 1.62 15.07 -8.51
CA LEU A 41 2.97 15.07 -9.07
C LEU A 41 3.01 14.36 -10.43
N VAL A 42 2.38 13.19 -10.56
CA VAL A 42 2.30 12.47 -11.83
C VAL A 42 1.56 13.30 -12.89
N ILE A 43 0.41 13.88 -12.56
CA ILE A 43 -0.34 14.78 -13.47
C ILE A 43 0.52 15.95 -13.90
N ARG A 44 1.25 16.60 -12.97
CA ARG A 44 2.20 17.69 -13.29
C ARG A 44 3.32 17.21 -14.22
N GLY A 45 3.82 15.98 -14.00
CA GLY A 45 4.82 15.37 -14.90
C GLY A 45 4.28 15.22 -16.31
N LEU A 46 3.08 14.67 -16.45
CA LEU A 46 2.40 14.51 -17.74
C LEU A 46 2.15 15.87 -18.44
N TYR A 47 1.66 16.86 -17.70
CA TYR A 47 1.42 18.20 -18.24
C TYR A 47 2.69 18.88 -18.76
N ARG A 48 3.87 18.54 -18.23
CA ARG A 48 5.16 19.07 -18.68
C ARG A 48 5.77 18.33 -19.86
N MET A 49 5.14 17.28 -20.38
CA MET A 49 5.60 16.59 -21.56
C MET A 49 5.35 17.48 -22.80
N ALA A 50 6.38 17.67 -23.62
CA ALA A 50 6.27 18.48 -24.86
C ALA A 50 5.32 17.85 -25.89
N ASP A 51 5.20 16.53 -25.90
CA ASP A 51 4.33 15.77 -26.79
C ASP A 51 2.99 15.47 -26.11
N SER A 52 1.94 16.16 -26.54
CA SER A 52 0.60 15.98 -25.99
C SER A 52 0.04 14.57 -26.20
N ARG A 53 0.36 13.91 -27.32
CA ARG A 53 -0.07 12.53 -27.59
C ARG A 53 0.54 11.56 -26.57
N LYS A 54 1.83 11.70 -26.30
CA LYS A 54 2.52 10.90 -25.27
C LYS A 54 1.98 11.19 -23.88
N ALA A 55 1.64 12.44 -23.56
CA ALA A 55 1.02 12.81 -22.29
C ALA A 55 -0.35 12.14 -22.10
N TRP A 56 -1.21 12.10 -23.12
CA TRP A 56 -2.50 11.40 -23.05
C TRP A 56 -2.36 9.88 -22.93
N ILE A 57 -1.40 9.27 -23.66
CA ILE A 57 -1.09 7.84 -23.51
C ILE A 57 -0.60 7.57 -22.08
N GLY A 58 0.29 8.40 -21.56
CA GLY A 58 0.77 8.30 -20.18
C GLY A 58 -0.35 8.44 -19.16
N PHE A 59 -1.29 9.35 -19.37
CA PHE A 59 -2.46 9.49 -18.49
C PHE A 59 -3.34 8.23 -18.50
N ALA A 60 -3.65 7.70 -19.69
CA ALA A 60 -4.40 6.46 -19.81
C ALA A 60 -3.68 5.27 -19.13
N ALA A 61 -2.37 5.16 -19.36
CA ALA A 61 -1.55 4.12 -18.72
C ALA A 61 -1.50 4.26 -17.18
N ALA A 62 -1.40 5.50 -16.65
CA ALA A 62 -1.46 5.76 -15.22
C ALA A 62 -2.81 5.30 -14.62
N LEU A 63 -3.91 5.62 -15.32
CA LEU A 63 -5.25 5.22 -14.92
C LEU A 63 -5.40 3.69 -14.91
N VAL A 64 -4.94 3.00 -15.96
CA VAL A 64 -4.94 1.53 -16.05
C VAL A 64 -4.08 0.92 -14.95
N THR A 65 -2.89 1.50 -14.70
CA THR A 65 -2.00 1.03 -13.63
C THR A 65 -2.71 1.11 -12.27
N PHE A 66 -3.22 2.27 -11.90
CA PHE A 66 -3.84 2.47 -10.58
C PHE A 66 -5.14 1.68 -10.42
N THR A 67 -6.05 1.74 -11.40
CA THR A 67 -7.33 1.01 -11.31
C THR A 67 -7.15 -0.49 -11.44
N GLY A 68 -6.19 -0.94 -12.25
CA GLY A 68 -5.86 -2.36 -12.42
C GLY A 68 -5.25 -2.96 -11.16
N THR A 69 -4.27 -2.29 -10.56
CA THR A 69 -3.68 -2.78 -9.29
C THR A 69 -4.72 -2.83 -8.18
N ASP A 70 -5.60 -1.84 -8.07
CA ASP A 70 -6.67 -1.83 -7.08
C ASP A 70 -7.71 -2.92 -7.33
N ALA A 71 -8.22 -3.03 -8.55
CA ALA A 71 -9.24 -4.01 -8.92
C ALA A 71 -8.74 -5.45 -8.75
N VAL A 72 -7.54 -5.77 -9.24
CA VAL A 72 -6.98 -7.13 -9.15
C VAL A 72 -6.68 -7.47 -7.70
N SER A 73 -6.02 -6.59 -6.94
CA SER A 73 -5.71 -6.87 -5.54
C SER A 73 -6.97 -7.01 -4.68
N SER A 74 -8.00 -6.17 -4.91
CA SER A 74 -9.18 -6.12 -4.04
C SER A 74 -10.26 -7.15 -4.42
N ARG A 75 -10.46 -7.40 -5.73
CA ARG A 75 -11.59 -8.20 -6.24
C ARG A 75 -11.21 -9.62 -6.66
N LEU A 76 -9.93 -9.87 -6.96
CA LEU A 76 -9.46 -11.19 -7.38
C LEU A 76 -8.55 -11.82 -6.33
N MET A 77 -7.49 -11.13 -5.91
CA MET A 77 -6.51 -11.72 -5.01
C MET A 77 -7.07 -11.94 -3.60
N LYS A 78 -7.70 -10.92 -2.99
CA LYS A 78 -8.22 -11.07 -1.63
C LYS A 78 -9.24 -12.20 -1.49
N PRO A 79 -10.31 -12.27 -2.30
CA PRO A 79 -11.24 -13.39 -2.21
C PRO A 79 -10.65 -14.72 -2.72
N GLY A 80 -9.63 -14.70 -3.59
CA GLY A 80 -9.00 -15.92 -4.09
C GLY A 80 -8.04 -16.57 -3.10
N PHE A 81 -7.39 -15.79 -2.24
CA PHE A 81 -6.46 -16.32 -1.21
C PHE A 81 -7.10 -16.46 0.17
N GLU A 82 -8.17 -15.72 0.46
CA GLU A 82 -8.91 -15.73 1.72
C GLU A 82 -8.04 -15.64 2.99
N ARG A 83 -6.84 -15.03 2.86
CA ARG A 83 -5.93 -14.85 3.98
C ARG A 83 -6.47 -13.76 4.89
N LEU A 84 -6.88 -14.12 6.10
CA LEU A 84 -7.34 -13.19 7.11
C LEU A 84 -6.26 -12.15 7.43
N ARG A 85 -6.68 -10.91 7.66
CA ARG A 85 -5.77 -9.87 8.19
C ARG A 85 -5.37 -10.18 9.63
N PRO A 86 -4.21 -9.65 10.09
CA PRO A 86 -3.84 -9.78 11.51
C PRO A 86 -4.94 -9.32 12.45
N SER A 87 -5.61 -8.20 12.12
CA SER A 87 -6.70 -7.60 12.87
C SER A 87 -8.00 -8.44 12.96
N HIS A 88 -8.09 -9.53 12.18
CA HIS A 88 -9.19 -10.51 12.19
C HIS A 88 -8.72 -11.91 12.62
N ASN A 89 -7.46 -12.04 13.03
CA ASN A 89 -6.91 -13.28 13.54
C ASN A 89 -7.04 -13.30 15.06
N GLU A 90 -7.95 -14.12 15.59
CA GLU A 90 -8.25 -14.23 17.03
C GLU A 90 -6.99 -14.51 17.88
N ARG A 91 -6.01 -15.24 17.34
CA ARG A 91 -4.76 -15.53 18.06
C ARG A 91 -3.89 -14.30 18.32
N LEU A 92 -4.09 -13.22 17.57
CA LEU A 92 -3.32 -11.99 17.64
C LEU A 92 -4.08 -10.83 18.31
N ASP A 93 -5.37 -11.00 18.62
CA ASP A 93 -6.26 -9.89 19.02
C ASP A 93 -5.73 -9.17 20.28
N ASP A 94 -5.28 -9.92 21.29
CA ASP A 94 -4.73 -9.37 22.54
C ASP A 94 -3.31 -8.78 22.39
N GLN A 95 -2.62 -9.07 21.30
CA GLN A 95 -1.24 -8.65 21.06
C GLN A 95 -1.13 -7.42 20.16
N LEU A 96 -2.18 -7.15 19.38
CA LEU A 96 -2.17 -6.07 18.39
C LEU A 96 -2.53 -4.71 19.00
N LYS A 97 -1.78 -3.70 18.59
CA LYS A 97 -2.04 -2.29 18.94
C LYS A 97 -2.77 -1.62 17.78
N LEU A 98 -4.07 -1.85 17.67
CA LEU A 98 -4.91 -1.26 16.64
C LEU A 98 -5.18 0.23 16.92
N HIS A 99 -5.53 0.99 15.87
CA HIS A 99 -5.97 2.37 16.00
C HIS A 99 -7.39 2.41 16.55
N ALA A 100 -7.56 3.09 17.71
CA ALA A 100 -8.87 3.27 18.33
C ALA A 100 -9.53 4.56 17.82
N PHE A 101 -10.80 4.49 17.52
CA PHE A 101 -11.64 5.65 17.24
C PHE A 101 -12.23 6.23 18.54
N GLN A 102 -12.73 7.48 18.47
CA GLN A 102 -13.32 8.17 19.62
C GLN A 102 -14.56 7.45 20.20
N ASN A 103 -15.25 6.66 19.41
CA ASN A 103 -16.42 5.86 19.83
C ASN A 103 -16.03 4.52 20.50
N GLY A 104 -14.74 4.27 20.74
CA GLY A 104 -14.25 3.04 21.35
C GLY A 104 -14.10 1.85 20.39
N THR A 105 -14.44 1.99 19.12
CA THR A 105 -14.19 0.93 18.12
C THR A 105 -12.76 0.98 17.59
N PHE A 106 -12.29 -0.13 17.01
CA PHE A 106 -10.95 -0.24 16.45
C PHE A 106 -10.98 -0.33 14.93
N TYR A 107 -9.96 0.27 14.30
CA TYR A 107 -9.75 0.13 12.87
C TYR A 107 -9.18 -1.25 12.54
N ARG A 108 -9.96 -2.10 11.88
CA ARG A 108 -9.56 -3.46 11.50
C ARG A 108 -9.36 -3.63 9.99
N GLY A 109 -9.90 -2.70 9.18
CA GLY A 109 -9.96 -2.85 7.72
C GLY A 109 -10.97 -3.89 7.28
N GLY A 110 -10.84 -4.41 6.06
CA GLY A 110 -11.65 -5.53 5.58
C GLY A 110 -11.10 -6.86 6.06
N GLU A 111 -11.84 -7.95 5.89
CA GLU A 111 -11.53 -9.29 6.41
C GLU A 111 -10.23 -9.86 5.83
N TYR A 112 -10.08 -9.88 4.50
CA TYR A 112 -8.93 -10.47 3.83
C TYR A 112 -7.81 -9.46 3.55
N GLY A 113 -6.55 -9.89 3.72
CA GLY A 113 -5.35 -9.06 3.65
C GLY A 113 -4.50 -9.22 2.42
N PHE A 114 -4.40 -10.42 1.87
CA PHE A 114 -3.44 -10.75 0.81
C PHE A 114 -4.01 -10.45 -0.60
N VAL A 115 -3.35 -9.65 -1.39
CA VAL A 115 -2.21 -8.77 -1.11
C VAL A 115 -2.67 -7.40 -0.63
N SER A 116 -1.75 -6.59 -0.09
CA SER A 116 -2.08 -5.23 0.32
C SER A 116 -2.31 -4.32 -0.89
N SER A 117 -3.56 -3.83 -1.07
CA SER A 117 -3.87 -2.88 -2.14
C SER A 117 -3.15 -1.54 -1.98
N HIS A 118 -2.88 -1.09 -0.73
CA HIS A 118 -2.09 0.12 -0.51
C HIS A 118 -0.65 -0.04 -1.03
N ALA A 119 -0.02 -1.19 -0.78
CA ALA A 119 1.30 -1.48 -1.32
C ALA A 119 1.26 -1.60 -2.85
N ALA A 120 0.30 -2.34 -3.41
CA ALA A 120 0.15 -2.51 -4.85
C ALA A 120 -0.03 -1.17 -5.57
N ASN A 121 -0.96 -0.33 -5.09
CA ASN A 121 -1.26 0.96 -5.70
C ASN A 121 -0.10 1.96 -5.57
N SER A 122 0.54 2.03 -4.39
CA SER A 122 1.63 2.98 -4.18
C SER A 122 2.90 2.59 -4.93
N PHE A 123 3.31 1.31 -4.92
CA PHE A 123 4.46 0.85 -5.69
C PHE A 123 4.18 0.82 -7.20
N GLY A 124 2.95 0.51 -7.63
CA GLY A 124 2.54 0.62 -9.02
C GLY A 124 2.67 2.05 -9.53
N LEU A 125 2.11 3.03 -8.82
CA LEU A 125 2.20 4.45 -9.19
C LEU A 125 3.66 4.95 -9.18
N ALA A 126 4.45 4.57 -8.18
CA ALA A 126 5.85 4.95 -8.08
C ALA A 126 6.68 4.39 -9.24
N THR A 127 6.51 3.10 -9.55
CA THR A 127 7.22 2.44 -10.65
C THR A 127 6.81 3.03 -11.99
N PHE A 128 5.52 3.22 -12.23
CA PHE A 128 5.00 3.89 -13.42
C PHE A 128 5.66 5.27 -13.63
N ALA A 129 5.69 6.10 -12.58
CA ALA A 129 6.28 7.43 -12.66
C ALA A 129 7.78 7.40 -12.96
N VAL A 130 8.53 6.47 -12.37
CA VAL A 130 9.96 6.29 -12.63
C VAL A 130 10.22 5.84 -14.07
N LEU A 131 9.45 4.89 -14.58
CA LEU A 131 9.58 4.39 -15.95
C LEU A 131 9.21 5.46 -17.00
N LEU A 132 8.13 6.20 -16.77
CA LEU A 132 7.65 7.19 -17.73
C LEU A 132 8.53 8.43 -17.79
N PHE A 133 8.94 8.94 -16.63
CA PHE A 133 9.65 10.23 -16.58
C PHE A 133 11.18 10.07 -16.50
N GLY A 134 11.68 8.87 -16.21
CA GLY A 134 13.09 8.51 -16.25
C GLY A 134 14.02 9.34 -15.40
N THR A 135 13.50 10.16 -14.47
CA THR A 135 14.28 11.13 -13.72
C THR A 135 14.66 10.63 -12.32
N ARG A 136 15.83 11.08 -11.85
CA ARG A 136 16.31 10.75 -10.50
C ARG A 136 15.33 11.21 -9.40
N THR A 137 14.60 12.28 -9.62
CA THR A 137 13.62 12.85 -8.69
C THR A 137 12.45 11.90 -8.41
N TRP A 138 11.99 11.16 -9.41
CA TRP A 138 10.81 10.30 -9.28
C TRP A 138 11.04 9.06 -8.41
N ARG A 139 12.29 8.67 -8.16
CA ARG A 139 12.63 7.56 -7.26
C ARG A 139 12.19 7.81 -5.80
N TRP A 140 11.99 9.06 -5.39
CA TRP A 140 11.47 9.39 -4.06
C TRP A 140 10.04 8.88 -3.83
N LEU A 141 9.28 8.62 -4.91
CA LEU A 141 7.98 7.99 -4.80
C LEU A 141 8.06 6.55 -4.25
N TRP A 142 9.16 5.82 -4.44
CA TRP A 142 9.35 4.51 -3.81
C TRP A 142 9.52 4.63 -2.29
N ILE A 143 10.16 5.68 -1.80
CA ILE A 143 10.25 5.94 -0.36
C ILE A 143 8.86 6.27 0.19
N TRP A 144 8.08 7.11 -0.51
CA TRP A 144 6.68 7.35 -0.16
C TRP A 144 5.87 6.06 -0.15
N ALA A 145 5.98 5.20 -1.17
CA ALA A 145 5.30 3.91 -1.24
C ALA A 145 5.68 2.99 -0.08
N ALA A 146 6.97 2.97 0.30
CA ALA A 146 7.44 2.21 1.46
C ALA A 146 6.84 2.74 2.78
N ILE A 147 6.74 4.06 2.95
CA ILE A 147 6.14 4.68 4.14
C ILE A 147 4.63 4.36 4.21
N VAL A 148 3.90 4.47 3.09
CA VAL A 148 2.48 4.08 3.01
C VAL A 148 2.30 2.61 3.37
N SER A 149 3.15 1.75 2.84
CA SER A 149 3.12 0.30 3.08
C SER A 149 3.45 -0.05 4.53
N TRP A 150 4.49 0.58 5.10
CA TRP A 150 4.86 0.43 6.51
C TRP A 150 3.71 0.82 7.44
N SER A 151 2.96 1.88 7.13
CA SER A 151 1.82 2.31 7.95
C SER A 151 0.76 1.20 8.12
N ARG A 152 0.65 0.28 7.16
CA ARG A 152 -0.30 -0.84 7.22
C ARG A 152 0.12 -1.91 8.21
N ILE A 153 1.43 -2.19 8.30
CA ILE A 153 2.00 -3.09 9.31
C ILE A 153 1.90 -2.43 10.68
N TYR A 154 2.29 -1.15 10.76
CA TYR A 154 2.24 -0.38 12.00
C TYR A 154 0.84 -0.36 12.64
N LEU A 155 -0.21 -0.26 11.82
CA LEU A 155 -1.61 -0.25 12.28
C LEU A 155 -2.19 -1.67 12.51
N GLY A 156 -1.41 -2.73 12.30
CA GLY A 156 -1.83 -4.10 12.56
C GLY A 156 -2.85 -4.67 11.58
N VAL A 157 -2.96 -4.10 10.36
CA VAL A 157 -3.99 -4.50 9.39
C VAL A 157 -3.45 -5.29 8.20
N HIS A 158 -2.14 -5.47 8.10
CA HIS A 158 -1.48 -6.31 7.10
C HIS A 158 -0.23 -6.96 7.66
N TYR A 159 0.03 -8.19 7.25
CA TYR A 159 1.31 -8.84 7.47
C TYR A 159 2.39 -8.24 6.56
N PRO A 160 3.69 -8.29 6.95
CA PRO A 160 4.80 -7.93 6.07
C PRO A 160 4.78 -8.64 4.72
N GLY A 161 4.41 -9.92 4.68
CA GLY A 161 4.23 -10.68 3.44
C GLY A 161 3.17 -10.09 2.52
N ASP A 162 2.02 -9.62 3.05
CA ASP A 162 1.00 -8.96 2.23
C ASP A 162 1.55 -7.69 1.54
N ILE A 163 2.44 -6.97 2.24
CA ILE A 163 3.09 -5.76 1.73
C ILE A 163 4.12 -6.12 0.64
N LEU A 164 4.99 -7.08 0.91
CA LEU A 164 6.02 -7.50 -0.04
C LEU A 164 5.40 -7.95 -1.38
N PHE A 165 4.45 -8.88 -1.32
CA PHE A 165 3.77 -9.36 -2.52
C PHE A 165 2.92 -8.29 -3.19
N GLY A 166 2.27 -7.39 -2.43
CA GLY A 166 1.57 -6.24 -2.97
C GLY A 166 2.49 -5.29 -3.73
N ALA A 167 3.67 -4.98 -3.15
CA ALA A 167 4.68 -4.14 -3.79
C ALA A 167 5.23 -4.75 -5.08
N LEU A 168 5.57 -6.04 -5.06
CA LEU A 168 6.04 -6.77 -6.25
C LEU A 168 4.96 -6.81 -7.34
N PHE A 169 3.72 -7.12 -6.97
CA PHE A 169 2.59 -7.11 -7.89
C PHE A 169 2.37 -5.73 -8.52
N GLY A 170 2.32 -4.67 -7.70
CA GLY A 170 2.10 -3.30 -8.19
C GLY A 170 3.23 -2.82 -9.09
N ALA A 171 4.48 -3.08 -8.71
CA ALA A 171 5.65 -2.74 -9.53
C ALA A 171 5.66 -3.51 -10.87
N GLY A 172 5.40 -4.82 -10.84
CA GLY A 172 5.33 -5.64 -12.05
C GLY A 172 4.17 -5.26 -12.97
N TRP A 173 3.02 -4.87 -12.43
CA TRP A 173 1.89 -4.41 -13.22
C TRP A 173 2.17 -3.12 -13.98
N ALA A 174 3.04 -2.25 -13.46
CA ALA A 174 3.42 -0.98 -14.07
C ALA A 174 4.47 -1.12 -15.19
N CYS A 175 5.12 -2.28 -15.33
CA CYS A 175 6.08 -2.59 -16.39
C CYS A 175 5.40 -3.07 -17.67
#